data_b8ad27a31c7061b252e3046e4927a22c
#
_entry.id   b8ad27a31c7061b252e3046e4927a22c
#
_cell.length_a   1.000
_cell.length_b   1.000
_cell.length_c   1.000
_cell.angle_alpha   90.00
_cell.angle_beta   90.00
_cell.angle_gamma   90.00
#
_symmetry.space_group_name_H-M   'P 1'
#
loop_
_entity.id
_entity.type
_entity.pdbx_description
1 polymer ?
#
loop_
_entity_poly.entity_id
_entity_poly.type
_entity_poly.pdbx_seq_one_letter_code
_entity_poly.pdbx_strand_id
1 'polypeptide(L)'
;GDVISEFDPVDPSSFCRPRPRLLNSVCSEPLVAPNFVWFEMPYFDKLSDDSREGMMAVLDALGGQVERLDAGEPFIGLVHSHNTIHYYEIARNLVKIRENHNDTLSPQVSKLLAHGATISDQAYQEAIELRNEAISYFGSFFNDFDAIITPSAPGEAPLFSAGNTGNPIFSTVWTLCGLPCLNMPVLMSENDMPIGVQLVGGREEDDRLLRMGSWMLATLNAVEADAPESNET
;
A
#
# COMPACT_ATOMS: atom_id res chain seq x y z
N GLY A 1 -0.39 6.30 16.43
CA GLY A 1 -0.31 4.88 16.83
C GLY A 1 -0.25 4.73 18.34
N ASP A 2 0.84 5.16 19.01
CA ASP A 2 1.09 4.93 20.44
C ASP A 2 -0.05 5.32 21.38
N VAL A 3 -0.88 6.29 21.00
CA VAL A 3 -1.99 6.77 21.82
C VAL A 3 -3.27 5.98 21.62
N ILE A 4 -3.52 5.52 20.37
CA ILE A 4 -4.80 4.92 19.98
C ILE A 4 -4.74 3.39 19.82
N SER A 5 -3.55 2.80 19.83
CA SER A 5 -3.38 1.35 19.72
C SER A 5 -3.71 0.69 21.06
N GLU A 6 -4.91 0.14 21.16
CA GLU A 6 -5.37 -0.57 22.36
C GLU A 6 -6.25 -1.77 21.97
N PHE A 7 -6.19 -2.83 22.76
CA PHE A 7 -7.04 -3.99 22.58
C PHE A 7 -8.50 -3.64 22.93
N ASP A 8 -9.40 -3.92 22.01
CA ASP A 8 -10.85 -3.84 22.23
C ASP A 8 -11.45 -5.27 22.18
N PRO A 9 -11.95 -5.81 23.31
CA PRO A 9 -12.51 -7.16 23.34
C PRO A 9 -13.82 -7.30 22.54
N VAL A 10 -14.44 -6.20 22.12
CA VAL A 10 -15.67 -6.21 21.31
C VAL A 10 -15.35 -6.25 19.81
N ASP A 11 -14.17 -5.78 19.40
CA ASP A 11 -13.72 -5.84 18.01
C ASP A 11 -13.06 -7.20 17.72
N PRO A 12 -13.66 -8.04 16.86
CA PRO A 12 -13.11 -9.35 16.51
C PRO A 12 -11.77 -9.27 15.74
N SER A 13 -11.42 -8.12 15.20
CA SER A 13 -10.14 -7.88 14.53
C SER A 13 -9.05 -7.41 15.49
N SER A 14 -9.43 -7.03 16.71
CA SER A 14 -8.50 -6.63 17.76
C SER A 14 -7.96 -7.86 18.49
N PHE A 15 -6.69 -7.85 18.85
CA PHE A 15 -6.08 -8.91 19.63
C PHE A 15 -5.14 -8.37 20.71
N CYS A 16 -5.04 -9.09 21.81
CA CYS A 16 -4.24 -8.70 22.95
C CYS A 16 -2.74 -8.90 22.63
N ARG A 17 -2.02 -7.77 22.51
CA ARG A 17 -0.55 -7.75 22.37
C ARG A 17 0.06 -6.60 23.17
N PRO A 18 1.37 -6.63 23.45
CA PRO A 18 2.05 -5.45 24.00
C PRO A 18 1.84 -4.25 23.10
N ARG A 19 1.56 -3.09 23.70
CA ARG A 19 1.39 -1.83 22.97
C ARG A 19 2.69 -1.49 22.22
N PRO A 20 2.66 -1.23 20.90
CA PRO A 20 3.85 -0.85 20.15
C PRO A 20 4.35 0.52 20.64
N ARG A 21 5.67 0.74 20.59
CA ARG A 21 6.31 2.02 20.91
C ARG A 21 6.78 2.69 19.62
N LEU A 22 5.83 3.04 18.76
CA LEU A 22 6.08 3.52 17.41
C LEU A 22 6.95 4.78 17.37
N LEU A 23 6.71 5.72 18.29
CA LEU A 23 7.52 6.95 18.40
C LEU A 23 8.99 6.64 18.70
N ASN A 24 9.26 5.69 19.58
CA ASN A 24 10.64 5.31 19.89
C ASN A 24 11.34 4.68 18.68
N SER A 25 10.59 3.90 17.91
CA SER A 25 11.12 3.24 16.70
C SER A 25 11.46 4.23 15.60
N VAL A 26 10.61 5.24 15.38
CA VAL A 26 10.89 6.32 14.40
C VAL A 26 12.17 7.08 14.74
N CYS A 27 12.43 7.31 16.03
CA CYS A 27 13.62 8.03 16.48
C CYS A 27 14.89 7.15 16.56
N SER A 28 14.80 5.86 16.25
CA SER A 28 15.93 4.93 16.33
C SER A 28 16.49 4.64 14.94
N GLU A 29 17.79 4.77 14.78
CA GLU A 29 18.46 4.36 13.56
C GLU A 29 18.56 2.82 13.48
N PRO A 30 18.44 2.22 12.29
CA PRO A 30 18.74 0.81 12.11
C PRO A 30 20.23 0.55 12.30
N LEU A 31 20.57 -0.60 12.90
CA LEU A 31 21.98 -1.00 13.13
C LEU A 31 22.76 -1.28 11.84
N VAL A 32 22.03 -1.64 10.79
CA VAL A 32 22.56 -1.92 9.45
C VAL A 32 21.66 -1.20 8.45
N ALA A 33 22.25 -0.69 7.36
CA ALA A 33 21.49 -0.09 6.28
C ALA A 33 20.43 -1.08 5.76
N PRO A 34 19.17 -0.64 5.58
CA PRO A 34 18.09 -1.52 5.14
C PRO A 34 18.33 -2.10 3.74
N ASN A 35 17.84 -3.31 3.53
CA ASN A 35 17.79 -3.96 2.23
C ASN A 35 16.35 -3.89 1.70
N PHE A 36 16.10 -3.05 0.70
CA PHE A 36 14.80 -2.84 0.10
C PHE A 36 14.63 -3.66 -1.18
N VAL A 37 13.38 -3.90 -1.55
CA VAL A 37 13.02 -4.45 -2.85
C VAL A 37 12.11 -3.50 -3.60
N TRP A 38 12.41 -3.30 -4.86
CA TRP A 38 11.48 -2.72 -5.81
C TRP A 38 10.84 -3.84 -6.62
N PHE A 39 9.51 -3.97 -6.54
CA PHE A 39 8.78 -4.85 -7.44
C PHE A 39 8.32 -4.09 -8.67
N GLU A 40 8.70 -4.59 -9.84
CA GLU A 40 8.15 -4.13 -11.10
C GLU A 40 6.76 -4.74 -11.31
N MET A 41 5.73 -3.95 -11.02
CA MET A 41 4.34 -4.39 -11.03
C MET A 41 3.81 -4.49 -12.47
N PRO A 42 2.94 -5.49 -12.78
CA PRO A 42 2.42 -5.70 -14.14
C PRO A 42 1.46 -4.59 -14.62
N TYR A 43 1.21 -3.58 -13.79
CA TYR A 43 0.34 -2.42 -14.07
C TYR A 43 1.07 -1.07 -13.98
N PHE A 44 2.39 -1.06 -14.19
CA PHE A 44 3.18 0.18 -14.21
C PHE A 44 2.87 1.10 -15.41
N ASP A 45 2.19 0.59 -16.42
CA ASP A 45 1.61 1.37 -17.49
C ASP A 45 0.60 2.42 -17.00
N LYS A 46 0.06 2.25 -15.78
CA LYS A 46 -0.87 3.17 -15.15
C LYS A 46 -0.20 4.34 -14.42
N LEU A 47 1.12 4.31 -14.23
CA LEU A 47 1.84 5.43 -13.62
C LEU A 47 1.86 6.63 -14.56
N SER A 48 1.65 7.84 -14.00
CA SER A 48 1.99 9.10 -14.69
C SER A 48 3.50 9.19 -14.94
N ASP A 49 3.89 10.01 -15.89
CA ASP A 49 5.31 10.20 -16.22
C ASP A 49 6.07 10.76 -15.01
N ASP A 50 5.54 11.78 -14.32
CA ASP A 50 6.11 12.34 -13.09
C ASP A 50 6.35 11.27 -12.02
N SER A 51 5.35 10.39 -11.80
CA SER A 51 5.48 9.31 -10.83
C SER A 51 6.55 8.31 -11.22
N ARG A 52 6.63 7.98 -12.51
CA ARG A 52 7.62 7.06 -13.04
C ARG A 52 9.04 7.62 -12.90
N GLU A 53 9.25 8.87 -13.33
CA GLU A 53 10.53 9.54 -13.25
C GLU A 53 10.96 9.73 -11.79
N GLY A 54 10.06 10.22 -10.93
CA GLY A 54 10.33 10.40 -9.52
C GLY A 54 10.67 9.10 -8.80
N MET A 55 9.94 8.00 -9.09
CA MET A 55 10.27 6.69 -8.51
C MET A 55 11.66 6.21 -8.96
N MET A 56 12.03 6.37 -10.23
CA MET A 56 13.37 6.00 -10.69
C MET A 56 14.45 6.83 -9.99
N ALA A 57 14.25 8.13 -9.81
CA ALA A 57 15.18 8.98 -9.07
C ALA A 57 15.36 8.53 -7.61
N VAL A 58 14.28 8.13 -6.94
CA VAL A 58 14.35 7.57 -5.57
C VAL A 58 15.15 6.26 -5.55
N LEU A 59 14.92 5.35 -6.49
CA LEU A 59 15.67 4.10 -6.55
C LEU A 59 17.16 4.32 -6.82
N ASP A 60 17.48 5.26 -7.69
CA ASP A 60 18.87 5.61 -8.01
C ASP A 60 19.58 6.28 -6.80
N ALA A 61 18.87 7.14 -6.06
CA ALA A 61 19.39 7.75 -4.84
C ALA A 61 19.66 6.72 -3.72
N LEU A 62 18.86 5.67 -3.61
CA LEU A 62 19.06 4.58 -2.67
C LEU A 62 20.12 3.56 -3.15
N GLY A 63 20.42 3.51 -4.43
CA GLY A 63 21.50 2.75 -5.03
C GLY A 63 21.50 1.27 -4.65
N GLY A 64 22.62 0.79 -4.11
CA GLY A 64 22.83 -0.61 -3.75
C GLY A 64 21.94 -1.15 -2.61
N GLN A 65 21.12 -0.31 -2.00
CA GLN A 65 20.16 -0.73 -0.96
C GLN A 65 18.83 -1.26 -1.56
N VAL A 66 18.69 -1.24 -2.89
CA VAL A 66 17.46 -1.68 -3.56
C VAL A 66 17.75 -2.82 -4.53
N GLU A 67 17.16 -3.97 -4.27
CA GLU A 67 17.10 -5.07 -5.24
C GLU A 67 15.86 -4.91 -6.12
N ARG A 68 16.02 -5.11 -7.45
CA ARG A 68 14.91 -5.01 -8.41
C ARG A 68 14.40 -6.41 -8.77
N LEU A 69 13.12 -6.65 -8.53
CA LEU A 69 12.46 -7.93 -8.81
C LEU A 69 11.24 -7.70 -9.71
N ASP A 70 11.00 -8.63 -10.62
CA ASP A 70 9.75 -8.67 -11.41
C ASP A 70 8.65 -9.34 -10.58
N ALA A 71 7.53 -8.63 -10.39
CA ALA A 71 6.37 -9.14 -9.67
C ALA A 71 5.59 -10.20 -10.47
N GLY A 72 5.58 -10.08 -11.80
CA GLY A 72 4.96 -11.03 -12.72
C GLY A 72 3.44 -11.21 -12.60
N GLU A 73 2.91 -12.22 -13.30
CA GLU A 73 1.49 -12.57 -13.39
C GLU A 73 0.79 -12.84 -12.05
N PRO A 74 1.42 -13.44 -11.00
CA PRO A 74 0.75 -13.69 -9.73
C PRO A 74 0.10 -12.46 -9.11
N PHE A 75 0.68 -11.27 -9.29
CA PHE A 75 0.12 -10.01 -8.76
C PHE A 75 -1.21 -9.62 -9.41
N ILE A 76 -1.42 -9.96 -10.70
CA ILE A 76 -2.71 -9.76 -11.38
C ILE A 76 -3.79 -10.63 -10.72
N GLY A 77 -3.46 -11.89 -10.45
CA GLY A 77 -4.35 -12.82 -9.74
C GLY A 77 -4.72 -12.32 -8.34
N LEU A 78 -3.77 -11.74 -7.60
CA LEU A 78 -4.03 -11.17 -6.28
C LEU A 78 -4.96 -9.94 -6.33
N VAL A 79 -4.82 -9.07 -7.34
CA VAL A 79 -5.76 -7.95 -7.55
C VAL A 79 -7.16 -8.47 -7.82
N HIS A 80 -7.31 -9.52 -8.64
CA HIS A 80 -8.60 -10.15 -8.90
C HIS A 80 -9.20 -10.75 -7.62
N SER A 81 -8.41 -11.47 -6.83
CA SER A 81 -8.85 -12.06 -5.57
C SER A 81 -9.28 -11.00 -4.55
N HIS A 82 -8.55 -9.89 -4.45
CA HIS A 82 -8.96 -8.75 -3.62
C HIS A 82 -10.36 -8.25 -4.01
N ASN A 83 -10.59 -8.02 -5.30
CA ASN A 83 -11.89 -7.53 -5.78
C ASN A 83 -13.01 -8.53 -5.52
N THR A 84 -12.76 -9.83 -5.72
CA THR A 84 -13.73 -10.90 -5.44
C THR A 84 -14.11 -10.92 -3.96
N ILE A 85 -13.12 -10.89 -3.05
CA ILE A 85 -13.36 -10.88 -1.61
C ILE A 85 -14.11 -9.60 -1.22
N HIS A 86 -13.62 -8.44 -1.65
CA HIS A 86 -14.18 -7.14 -1.31
C HIS A 86 -15.65 -7.03 -1.72
N TYR A 87 -15.99 -7.35 -2.96
CA TYR A 87 -17.36 -7.26 -3.46
C TYR A 87 -18.29 -8.29 -2.83
N TYR A 88 -17.81 -9.51 -2.62
CA TYR A 88 -18.56 -10.55 -1.93
C TYR A 88 -18.92 -10.14 -0.50
N GLU A 89 -17.95 -9.68 0.27
CA GLU A 89 -18.14 -9.33 1.69
C GLU A 89 -18.99 -8.06 1.84
N ILE A 90 -18.75 -7.02 1.06
CA ILE A 90 -19.52 -5.78 1.16
C ILE A 90 -21.00 -6.01 0.79
N ALA A 91 -21.30 -6.86 -0.20
CA ALA A 91 -22.68 -7.20 -0.56
C ALA A 91 -23.42 -7.90 0.58
N ARG A 92 -22.73 -8.72 1.37
CA ARG A 92 -23.30 -9.43 2.52
C ARG A 92 -23.39 -8.57 3.76
N ASN A 93 -22.36 -7.79 4.04
CA ASN A 93 -22.33 -6.93 5.21
C ASN A 93 -23.35 -5.77 5.11
N LEU A 94 -23.63 -5.29 3.90
CA LEU A 94 -24.56 -4.20 3.65
C LEU A 94 -25.97 -4.68 3.20
N VAL A 95 -26.29 -5.96 3.32
CA VAL A 95 -27.59 -6.50 2.90
C VAL A 95 -28.77 -5.75 3.53
N LYS A 96 -28.72 -5.48 4.85
CA LYS A 96 -29.78 -4.76 5.55
C LYS A 96 -29.92 -3.30 5.10
N ILE A 97 -28.81 -2.64 4.78
CA ILE A 97 -28.79 -1.28 4.23
C ILE A 97 -29.44 -1.29 2.85
N ARG A 98 -29.08 -2.24 2.00
CA ARG A 98 -29.68 -2.40 0.68
C ARG A 98 -31.20 -2.65 0.76
N GLU A 99 -31.66 -3.50 1.68
CA GLU A 99 -33.08 -3.82 1.87
C GLU A 99 -33.90 -2.63 2.38
N ASN A 100 -33.35 -1.84 3.32
CA ASN A 100 -34.09 -0.80 3.99
C ASN A 100 -33.88 0.62 3.42
N HIS A 101 -32.80 0.85 2.66
CA HIS A 101 -32.35 2.17 2.21
C HIS A 101 -31.88 2.20 0.76
N ASN A 102 -32.37 1.29 -0.10
CA ASN A 102 -31.92 1.15 -1.48
C ASN A 102 -32.11 2.43 -2.33
N ASP A 103 -33.12 3.20 -2.05
CA ASP A 103 -33.47 4.48 -2.69
C ASP A 103 -32.52 5.63 -2.34
N THR A 104 -31.77 5.51 -1.24
CA THR A 104 -30.79 6.50 -0.78
C THR A 104 -29.36 6.16 -1.15
N LEU A 105 -29.11 4.95 -1.67
CA LEU A 105 -27.79 4.52 -2.10
C LEU A 105 -27.35 5.24 -3.38
N SER A 106 -26.08 5.64 -3.45
CA SER A 106 -25.53 6.15 -4.70
C SER A 106 -25.55 5.07 -5.79
N PRO A 107 -25.65 5.45 -7.07
CA PRO A 107 -25.63 4.49 -8.18
C PRO A 107 -24.38 3.59 -8.19
N GLN A 108 -23.23 4.14 -7.74
CA GLN A 108 -21.96 3.41 -7.64
C GLN A 108 -22.07 2.28 -6.60
N VAL A 109 -22.56 2.58 -5.40
CA VAL A 109 -22.74 1.60 -4.31
C VAL A 109 -23.76 0.55 -4.72
N SER A 110 -24.91 0.95 -5.30
CA SER A 110 -25.95 0.01 -5.76
C SER A 110 -25.40 -0.99 -6.80
N LYS A 111 -24.60 -0.50 -7.76
CA LYS A 111 -23.96 -1.34 -8.78
C LYS A 111 -22.94 -2.32 -8.16
N LEU A 112 -22.14 -1.85 -7.20
CA LEU A 112 -21.17 -2.67 -6.48
C LEU A 112 -21.86 -3.80 -5.70
N LEU A 113 -22.91 -3.48 -4.95
CA LEU A 113 -23.69 -4.48 -4.19
C LEU A 113 -24.38 -5.49 -5.09
N ALA A 114 -24.91 -5.05 -6.25
CA ALA A 114 -25.49 -5.94 -7.23
C ALA A 114 -24.45 -6.92 -7.82
N HIS A 115 -23.26 -6.42 -8.14
CA HIS A 115 -22.15 -7.26 -8.61
C HIS A 115 -21.71 -8.26 -7.55
N GLY A 116 -21.47 -7.80 -6.31
CA GLY A 116 -21.05 -8.67 -5.21
C GLY A 116 -22.04 -9.79 -4.89
N ALA A 117 -23.34 -9.55 -5.09
CA ALA A 117 -24.39 -10.57 -4.94
C ALA A 117 -24.32 -11.69 -5.99
N THR A 118 -23.62 -11.50 -7.11
CA THR A 118 -23.44 -12.53 -8.16
C THR A 118 -22.24 -13.43 -7.93
N ILE A 119 -21.35 -13.07 -7.02
CA ILE A 119 -20.14 -13.84 -6.70
C ILE A 119 -20.54 -15.08 -5.92
N SER A 120 -20.13 -16.26 -6.41
CA SER A 120 -20.41 -17.54 -5.76
C SER A 120 -19.54 -17.74 -4.51
N ASP A 121 -20.03 -18.58 -3.59
CA ASP A 121 -19.26 -18.99 -2.41
C ASP A 121 -17.96 -19.71 -2.78
N GLN A 122 -18.00 -20.47 -3.88
CA GLN A 122 -16.81 -21.15 -4.41
C GLN A 122 -15.74 -20.14 -4.85
N ALA A 123 -16.11 -19.14 -5.68
CA ALA A 123 -15.18 -18.11 -6.14
C ALA A 123 -14.59 -17.31 -4.96
N TYR A 124 -15.40 -17.05 -3.94
CA TYR A 124 -14.93 -16.42 -2.71
C TYR A 124 -13.89 -17.28 -1.97
N GLN A 125 -14.15 -18.60 -1.81
CA GLN A 125 -13.21 -19.50 -1.14
C GLN A 125 -11.89 -19.63 -1.92
N GLU A 126 -11.92 -19.77 -3.24
CA GLU A 126 -10.73 -19.78 -4.09
C GLU A 126 -9.90 -18.48 -3.93
N ALA A 127 -10.56 -17.33 -3.85
CA ALA A 127 -9.90 -16.06 -3.62
C ALA A 127 -9.28 -15.97 -2.21
N ILE A 128 -9.93 -16.53 -1.19
CA ILE A 128 -9.39 -16.64 0.19
C ILE A 128 -8.16 -17.55 0.24
N GLU A 129 -8.17 -18.66 -0.47
CA GLU A 129 -7.03 -19.58 -0.55
C GLU A 129 -5.81 -18.88 -1.16
N LEU A 130 -5.98 -18.21 -2.31
CA LEU A 130 -4.90 -17.46 -2.95
C LEU A 130 -4.37 -16.30 -2.06
N ARG A 131 -5.28 -15.60 -1.34
CA ARG A 131 -4.86 -14.62 -0.32
C ARG A 131 -3.98 -15.23 0.75
N ASN A 132 -4.35 -16.42 1.27
CA ASN A 132 -3.59 -17.08 2.33
C ASN A 132 -2.22 -17.55 1.85
N GLU A 133 -2.11 -18.02 0.60
CA GLU A 133 -0.84 -18.32 -0.05
C GLU A 133 0.05 -17.07 -0.15
N ALA A 134 -0.51 -15.93 -0.57
CA ALA A 134 0.20 -14.68 -0.65
C ALA A 134 0.68 -14.17 0.72
N ILE A 135 -0.15 -14.29 1.76
CA ILE A 135 0.24 -13.96 3.15
C ILE A 135 1.42 -14.82 3.59
N SER A 136 1.40 -16.12 3.30
CA SER A 136 2.50 -17.03 3.63
C SER A 136 3.77 -16.68 2.87
N TYR A 137 3.65 -16.36 1.58
CA TYR A 137 4.77 -15.93 0.75
C TYR A 137 5.45 -14.67 1.31
N PHE A 138 4.67 -13.61 1.57
CA PHE A 138 5.21 -12.37 2.13
C PHE A 138 5.75 -12.56 3.55
N GLY A 139 5.16 -13.45 4.36
CA GLY A 139 5.69 -13.81 5.66
C GLY A 139 7.12 -14.38 5.59
N SER A 140 7.42 -15.15 4.55
CA SER A 140 8.78 -15.66 4.30
C SER A 140 9.68 -14.60 3.65
N PHE A 141 9.13 -13.79 2.73
CA PHE A 141 9.83 -12.76 2.00
C PHE A 141 10.50 -11.72 2.91
N PHE A 142 9.81 -11.27 3.95
CA PHE A 142 10.34 -10.30 4.90
C PHE A 142 11.37 -10.87 5.90
N ASN A 143 11.77 -12.15 5.78
CA ASN A 143 12.96 -12.67 6.46
C ASN A 143 14.25 -12.22 5.77
N ASP A 144 14.20 -11.99 4.44
CA ASP A 144 15.37 -11.67 3.62
C ASP A 144 15.45 -10.16 3.31
N PHE A 145 14.32 -9.46 3.35
CA PHE A 145 14.19 -8.04 3.01
C PHE A 145 13.52 -7.23 4.11
N ASP A 146 13.90 -5.96 4.22
CA ASP A 146 13.38 -5.08 5.27
C ASP A 146 12.06 -4.40 4.88
N ALA A 147 11.91 -4.00 3.62
CA ALA A 147 10.66 -3.46 3.09
C ALA A 147 10.63 -3.52 1.56
N ILE A 148 9.40 -3.44 1.00
CA ILE A 148 9.17 -3.26 -0.43
C ILE A 148 8.94 -1.78 -0.69
N ILE A 149 9.59 -1.22 -1.73
CA ILE A 149 9.32 0.12 -2.25
C ILE A 149 8.34 -0.02 -3.40
N THR A 150 7.31 0.82 -3.43
CA THR A 150 6.30 0.81 -4.50
C THR A 150 5.67 2.20 -4.64
N PRO A 151 5.07 2.56 -5.77
CA PRO A 151 4.20 3.73 -5.85
C PRO A 151 3.02 3.57 -4.90
N SER A 152 2.53 4.67 -4.33
CA SER A 152 1.30 4.64 -3.51
C SER A 152 0.03 4.81 -4.35
N ALA A 153 0.14 5.52 -5.47
CA ALA A 153 -0.93 5.81 -6.41
C ALA A 153 -0.36 5.99 -7.83
N PRO A 154 -1.19 6.01 -8.87
CA PRO A 154 -0.75 6.25 -10.25
C PRO A 154 -0.06 7.60 -10.47
N GLY A 155 -0.40 8.61 -9.69
CA GLY A 155 0.11 9.96 -9.82
C GLY A 155 -0.46 10.86 -8.72
N GLU A 156 -0.57 12.14 -9.02
CA GLU A 156 -1.20 13.14 -8.16
C GLU A 156 -2.69 12.85 -7.92
N ALA A 157 -3.28 13.51 -6.94
CA ALA A 157 -4.70 13.41 -6.64
C ALA A 157 -5.54 13.88 -7.86
N PRO A 158 -6.60 13.15 -8.26
CA PRO A 158 -7.45 13.54 -9.35
C PRO A 158 -8.20 14.84 -9.04
N LEU A 159 -8.50 15.62 -10.07
CA LEU A 159 -9.33 16.81 -9.92
C LEU A 159 -10.70 16.45 -9.35
N PHE A 160 -11.24 17.28 -8.48
CA PHE A 160 -12.57 17.10 -7.90
C PHE A 160 -13.67 16.90 -8.97
N SER A 161 -13.54 17.57 -10.11
CA SER A 161 -14.45 17.45 -11.26
C SER A 161 -14.46 16.06 -11.91
N ALA A 162 -13.45 15.23 -11.67
CA ALA A 162 -13.40 13.84 -12.16
C ALA A 162 -14.40 12.92 -11.44
N GLY A 163 -14.93 13.33 -10.27
CA GLY A 163 -15.95 12.59 -9.53
C GLY A 163 -15.49 11.23 -8.98
N ASN A 164 -14.19 11.05 -8.81
CA ASN A 164 -13.59 9.86 -8.22
C ASN A 164 -12.43 10.22 -7.28
N THR A 165 -11.97 9.25 -6.48
CA THR A 165 -10.90 9.42 -5.49
C THR A 165 -9.55 8.85 -5.94
N GLY A 166 -9.41 8.49 -7.21
CA GLY A 166 -8.22 7.86 -7.77
C GLY A 166 -8.31 6.35 -7.90
N ASN A 167 -7.20 5.74 -8.25
CA ASN A 167 -7.10 4.31 -8.50
C ASN A 167 -6.20 3.65 -7.43
N PRO A 168 -6.72 2.74 -6.58
CA PRO A 168 -5.97 2.11 -5.49
C PRO A 168 -5.09 0.94 -5.94
N ILE A 169 -4.84 0.75 -7.23
CA ILE A 169 -4.19 -0.45 -7.78
C ILE A 169 -2.87 -0.78 -7.09
N PHE A 170 -2.06 0.23 -6.73
CA PHE A 170 -0.75 0.05 -6.08
C PHE A 170 -0.84 -0.30 -4.59
N SER A 171 -2.03 -0.16 -3.97
CA SER A 171 -2.27 -0.53 -2.56
C SER A 171 -3.06 -1.83 -2.41
N THR A 172 -3.62 -2.35 -3.49
CA THR A 172 -4.60 -3.45 -3.49
C THR A 172 -4.02 -4.74 -2.91
N VAL A 173 -2.84 -5.16 -3.35
CA VAL A 173 -2.20 -6.42 -2.91
C VAL A 173 -1.80 -6.34 -1.44
N TRP A 174 -1.29 -5.21 -0.99
CA TRP A 174 -0.89 -4.98 0.39
C TRP A 174 -2.09 -5.00 1.33
N THR A 175 -3.19 -4.37 0.92
CA THR A 175 -4.48 -4.43 1.64
C THR A 175 -5.01 -5.86 1.72
N LEU A 176 -4.94 -6.63 0.63
CA LEU A 176 -5.36 -8.03 0.60
C LEU A 176 -4.59 -8.88 1.61
N CYS A 177 -3.27 -8.67 1.69
CA CYS A 177 -2.36 -9.45 2.55
C CYS A 177 -2.30 -8.93 3.99
N GLY A 178 -2.92 -7.76 4.30
CA GLY A 178 -2.87 -7.14 5.62
C GLY A 178 -1.47 -6.69 6.02
N LEU A 179 -0.68 -6.21 5.05
CA LEU A 179 0.66 -5.70 5.26
C LEU A 179 0.63 -4.22 5.65
N PRO A 180 1.43 -3.76 6.60
CA PRO A 180 1.55 -2.35 6.93
C PRO A 180 2.17 -1.57 5.79
N CYS A 181 1.63 -0.39 5.50
CA CYS A 181 2.09 0.50 4.46
C CYS A 181 2.38 1.88 5.05
N LEU A 182 3.53 2.45 4.70
CA LEU A 182 3.92 3.81 5.04
C LEU A 182 4.04 4.62 3.75
N ASN A 183 3.17 5.61 3.58
CA ASN A 183 3.25 6.54 2.45
C ASN A 183 4.06 7.78 2.84
N MET A 184 5.04 8.13 2.01
CA MET A 184 5.89 9.30 2.19
C MET A 184 5.77 10.22 0.97
N PRO A 185 5.30 11.47 1.13
CA PRO A 185 5.10 12.42 0.04
C PRO A 185 6.43 13.10 -0.35
N VAL A 186 7.35 12.31 -0.89
CA VAL A 186 8.73 12.75 -1.23
C VAL A 186 8.90 13.17 -2.68
N LEU A 187 7.85 13.06 -3.49
CA LEU A 187 7.86 13.46 -4.89
C LEU A 187 6.83 14.57 -5.14
N MET A 188 7.02 15.30 -6.22
CA MET A 188 6.14 16.39 -6.65
C MET A 188 5.79 16.21 -8.12
N SER A 189 4.54 16.48 -8.49
CA SER A 189 4.12 16.51 -9.90
C SER A 189 4.43 17.85 -10.56
N GLU A 190 4.28 17.92 -11.88
CA GLU A 190 4.38 19.20 -12.64
C GLU A 190 3.34 20.24 -12.19
N ASN A 191 2.26 19.84 -11.53
CA ASN A 191 1.23 20.72 -11.00
C ASN A 191 1.45 21.09 -9.52
N ASP A 192 2.66 20.93 -8.97
CA ASP A 192 3.00 21.17 -7.57
C ASP A 192 2.16 20.35 -6.57
N MET A 193 1.69 19.16 -6.98
CA MET A 193 0.95 18.25 -6.11
C MET A 193 1.86 17.14 -5.60
N PRO A 194 1.73 16.76 -4.31
CA PRO A 194 2.55 15.72 -3.74
C PRO A 194 2.24 14.34 -4.35
N ILE A 195 3.27 13.58 -4.63
CA ILE A 195 3.21 12.18 -5.05
C ILE A 195 3.91 11.32 -3.99
N GLY A 196 3.28 10.21 -3.63
CA GLY A 196 3.76 9.35 -2.56
C GLY A 196 4.62 8.19 -3.05
N VAL A 197 5.73 7.98 -2.36
CA VAL A 197 6.47 6.71 -2.35
C VAL A 197 5.99 5.88 -1.17
N GLN A 198 5.64 4.63 -1.39
CA GLN A 198 5.13 3.74 -0.37
C GLN A 198 6.19 2.71 0.02
N LEU A 199 6.41 2.55 1.32
CA LEU A 199 7.07 1.37 1.88
C LEU A 199 6.02 0.38 2.38
N VAL A 200 6.25 -0.91 2.11
CA VAL A 200 5.44 -2.02 2.61
C VAL A 200 6.31 -2.90 3.47
N GLY A 201 5.89 -3.19 4.68
CA GLY A 201 6.64 -3.98 5.66
C GLY A 201 6.01 -5.32 5.97
N GLY A 202 6.69 -6.11 6.79
CA GLY A 202 6.19 -7.36 7.32
C GLY A 202 4.95 -7.16 8.19
N ARG A 203 4.09 -8.17 8.22
CA ARG A 203 2.84 -8.12 8.98
C ARG A 203 3.13 -7.89 10.48
N GLU A 204 2.43 -6.92 11.07
CA GLU A 204 2.58 -6.54 12.48
C GLU A 204 3.95 -5.95 12.85
N GLU A 205 4.75 -5.55 11.85
CA GLU A 205 6.06 -4.92 12.02
C GLU A 205 6.01 -3.40 11.74
N ASP A 206 4.93 -2.73 12.14
CA ASP A 206 4.75 -1.29 11.94
C ASP A 206 5.90 -0.45 12.50
N ASP A 207 6.43 -0.84 13.63
CA ASP A 207 7.56 -0.16 14.27
C ASP A 207 8.86 -0.29 13.47
N ARG A 208 9.11 -1.47 12.88
CA ARG A 208 10.22 -1.70 11.97
C ARG A 208 10.06 -0.86 10.71
N LEU A 209 8.87 -0.89 10.11
CA LEU A 209 8.55 -0.13 8.90
C LEU A 209 8.75 1.38 9.09
N LEU A 210 8.30 1.94 10.21
CA LEU A 210 8.50 3.36 10.54
C LEU A 210 9.98 3.72 10.67
N ARG A 211 10.80 2.84 11.23
CA ARG A 211 12.26 3.02 11.32
C ARG A 211 12.90 3.02 9.94
N MET A 212 12.48 2.10 9.05
CA MET A 212 12.97 2.06 7.67
C MET A 212 12.59 3.33 6.90
N GLY A 213 11.37 3.82 7.08
CA GLY A 213 10.92 5.08 6.50
C GLY A 213 11.73 6.29 6.98
N SER A 214 12.02 6.36 8.27
CA SER A 214 12.88 7.42 8.84
C SER A 214 14.29 7.39 8.23
N TRP A 215 14.88 6.20 8.11
CA TRP A 215 16.19 6.02 7.47
C TRP A 215 16.16 6.43 5.98
N MET A 216 15.14 6.00 5.24
CA MET A 216 14.99 6.35 3.83
C MET A 216 14.89 7.86 3.62
N LEU A 217 14.06 8.55 4.42
CA LEU A 217 13.93 10.01 4.36
C LEU A 217 15.26 10.72 4.65
N ALA A 218 16.00 10.28 5.66
CA ALA A 218 17.31 10.85 5.98
C ALA A 218 18.31 10.65 4.83
N THR A 219 18.29 9.49 4.17
CA THR A 219 19.17 9.20 3.04
C THR A 219 18.83 10.06 1.82
N LEU A 220 17.53 10.19 1.48
CA LEU A 220 17.09 11.02 0.35
C LEU A 220 17.43 12.50 0.56
N ASN A 221 17.21 13.03 1.76
CA ASN A 221 17.56 14.40 2.11
C ASN A 221 19.07 14.65 2.03
N ALA A 222 19.90 13.67 2.39
CA ALA A 222 21.36 13.81 2.28
C ALA A 222 21.81 13.85 0.82
N VAL A 223 21.24 13.02 -0.05
CA VAL A 223 21.52 13.02 -1.50
C VAL A 223 21.12 14.35 -2.14
N GLU A 224 19.95 14.89 -1.76
CA GLU A 224 19.49 16.19 -2.27
C GLU A 224 20.41 17.35 -1.83
N ALA A 225 20.90 17.33 -0.58
CA ALA A 225 21.82 18.34 -0.07
C ALA A 225 23.22 18.30 -0.73
N ASP A 226 23.65 17.12 -1.20
CA ASP A 226 24.93 16.95 -1.90
C ASP A 226 24.82 17.21 -3.42
N ALA A 227 23.62 17.38 -3.96
CA ALA A 227 23.41 17.70 -5.36
C ALA A 227 23.96 19.13 -5.67
N PRO A 228 24.77 19.33 -6.73
CA PRO A 228 25.27 20.65 -7.09
C PRO A 228 24.08 21.57 -7.41
N GLU A 229 24.08 22.76 -6.78
CA GLU A 229 23.08 23.79 -7.10
C GLU A 229 23.03 23.98 -8.64
N SER A 230 21.89 23.70 -9.24
CA SER A 230 21.67 23.99 -10.67
C SER A 230 21.75 25.51 -10.81
N ASN A 231 22.87 26.01 -11.34
CA ASN A 231 23.00 27.41 -11.72
C ASN A 231 21.95 27.73 -12.78
N GLU A 232 20.81 28.23 -12.37
CA GLU A 232 19.89 28.95 -13.24
C GLU A 232 20.60 30.22 -13.71
N THR A 233 21.08 30.17 -14.97
CA THR A 233 21.54 31.34 -15.70
C THR A 233 20.52 31.73 -16.75
#